data_d2e654449fac086558dc6d300b6a747f
#
_entry.id   d2e654449fac086558dc6d300b6a747f
#
_cell.length_a   1.000
_cell.length_b   1.000
_cell.length_c   1.000
_cell.angle_alpha   90.00
_cell.angle_beta   90.00
_cell.angle_gamma   90.00
#
_symmetry.space_group_name_H-M   'P 1'
#
loop_
_entity.id
_entity.type
_entity.pdbx_description
1 polymer ?
#
loop_
_entity_poly.entity_id
_entity_poly.type
_entity_poly.pdbx_seq_one_letter_code
_entity_poly.pdbx_strand_id
1 'polypeptide(L)'
;MRLEQMKRERPEIPLVIGGKDVTTGTMSQAVMPHDKDHVLADVHQGGAAEVEKAINAAGEAWEDWHRLPWEERASVFLRAAELLAGPWRDTMNAAT
;
A
#
# COMPACT_ATOMS: atom_id res chain seq x y z
N MET A 1 -11.70 8.91 -17.55
CA MET A 1 -11.56 7.49 -17.16
C MET A 1 -10.41 7.34 -16.19
N ARG A 2 -10.54 6.48 -15.18
CA ARG A 2 -9.50 6.29 -14.14
C ARG A 2 -8.16 5.82 -14.70
N LEU A 3 -8.20 4.93 -15.69
CA LEU A 3 -6.98 4.43 -16.34
C LEU A 3 -6.18 5.55 -16.98
N GLU A 4 -6.83 6.44 -17.74
CA GLU A 4 -6.17 7.57 -18.39
C GLU A 4 -5.61 8.58 -17.38
N GLN A 5 -6.33 8.80 -16.28
CA GLN A 5 -5.88 9.64 -15.19
C GLN A 5 -4.61 9.07 -14.55
N MET A 6 -4.59 7.78 -14.24
CA MET A 6 -3.45 7.13 -13.59
C MET A 6 -2.21 7.09 -14.49
N LYS A 7 -2.38 7.03 -15.80
CA LYS A 7 -1.24 7.12 -16.73
C LYS A 7 -0.52 8.46 -16.68
N ARG A 8 -1.23 9.53 -16.31
CA ARG A 8 -0.68 10.89 -16.23
C ARG A 8 -0.08 11.19 -14.86
N GLU A 9 -0.49 10.48 -13.83
CA GLU A 9 0.02 10.66 -12.48
C GLU A 9 1.38 9.99 -12.35
N ARG A 10 2.23 10.58 -11.52
CA ARG A 10 3.50 9.97 -11.12
C ARG A 10 3.67 10.18 -9.63
N PRO A 11 2.91 9.42 -8.81
CA PRO A 11 2.97 9.57 -7.38
C PRO A 11 4.30 9.10 -6.81
N GLU A 12 4.70 9.71 -5.72
CA GLU A 12 5.78 9.23 -4.89
C GLU A 12 5.16 8.32 -3.82
N ILE A 13 5.57 7.06 -3.82
CA ILE A 13 4.99 6.05 -2.94
C ILE A 13 5.92 5.80 -1.76
N PRO A 14 5.50 6.18 -0.54
CA PRO A 14 6.29 5.93 0.66
C PRO A 14 6.12 4.48 1.14
N LEU A 15 6.95 4.09 2.10
CA LEU A 15 6.67 2.94 2.94
C LEU A 15 5.57 3.32 3.95
N VAL A 16 4.78 2.36 4.37
CA VAL A 16 3.79 2.57 5.43
C VAL A 16 4.14 1.65 6.60
N ILE A 17 4.56 2.24 7.70
CA ILE A 17 4.98 1.49 8.90
C ILE A 17 4.31 2.11 10.12
N GLY A 18 3.61 1.27 10.90
CA GLY A 18 2.91 1.75 12.09
C GLY A 18 1.83 2.79 11.79
N GLY A 19 1.20 2.69 10.61
CA GLY A 19 0.16 3.62 10.16
C GLY A 19 0.68 4.99 9.69
N LYS A 20 1.99 5.13 9.51
CA LYS A 20 2.63 6.38 9.10
C LYS A 20 3.43 6.20 7.83
N ASP A 21 3.48 7.25 7.01
CA ASP A 21 4.32 7.29 5.83
C ASP A 21 5.79 7.43 6.23
N VAL A 22 6.64 6.58 5.66
CA VAL A 22 8.08 6.58 5.91
C VAL A 22 8.81 6.71 4.57
N THR A 23 9.67 7.71 4.46
CA THR A 23 10.48 7.94 3.26
C THR A 23 11.94 7.62 3.55
N THR A 24 12.61 6.98 2.59
CA THR A 24 14.01 6.56 2.76
C THR A 24 14.97 7.31 1.85
N GLY A 25 14.45 7.90 0.78
CA GLY A 25 15.28 8.52 -0.25
C GLY A 25 15.93 7.54 -1.21
N THR A 26 15.91 6.25 -0.90
CA THR A 26 16.35 5.20 -1.83
C THR A 26 15.19 4.82 -2.71
N MET A 27 15.22 5.26 -3.96
CA MET A 27 14.07 5.21 -4.85
C MET A 27 14.24 4.14 -5.93
N SER A 28 13.10 3.57 -6.36
CA SER A 28 13.00 2.80 -7.59
C SER A 28 11.79 3.29 -8.38
N GLN A 29 11.71 2.88 -9.64
CA GLN A 29 10.61 3.29 -10.52
C GLN A 29 9.71 2.11 -10.82
N ALA A 30 8.40 2.32 -10.71
CA ALA A 30 7.39 1.42 -11.24
C ALA A 30 7.09 1.86 -12.67
N VAL A 31 7.32 0.98 -13.65
CA VAL A 31 7.14 1.28 -15.07
C VAL A 31 6.06 0.41 -15.67
N MET A 32 5.48 0.87 -16.78
CA MET A 32 4.54 0.04 -17.54
C MET A 32 5.25 -1.20 -18.08
N PRO A 33 4.67 -2.40 -17.95
CA PRO A 33 5.30 -3.63 -18.46
C PRO A 33 5.55 -3.62 -19.97
N HIS A 34 4.69 -2.95 -20.74
CA HIS A 34 4.79 -2.88 -22.19
C HIS A 34 5.39 -1.58 -22.72
N ASP A 35 5.73 -0.64 -21.84
CA ASP A 35 6.37 0.64 -22.18
C ASP A 35 7.26 1.07 -21.01
N LYS A 36 8.48 0.56 -20.98
CA LYS A 36 9.41 0.78 -19.86
C LYS A 36 9.87 2.23 -19.72
N ASP A 37 9.68 3.06 -20.73
CA ASP A 37 10.00 4.48 -20.65
C ASP A 37 8.89 5.28 -19.94
N HIS A 38 7.71 4.69 -19.79
CA HIS A 38 6.59 5.31 -19.09
C HIS A 38 6.63 4.96 -17.59
N VAL A 39 7.09 5.91 -16.79
CA VAL A 39 7.16 5.75 -15.32
C VAL A 39 5.80 6.02 -14.70
N LEU A 40 5.28 5.05 -13.97
CA LEU A 40 3.99 5.15 -13.30
C LEU A 40 4.10 5.74 -11.88
N ALA A 41 5.19 5.46 -11.19
CA ALA A 41 5.40 5.93 -9.84
C ALA A 41 6.88 5.87 -9.46
N ASP A 42 7.26 6.69 -8.49
CA ASP A 42 8.55 6.60 -7.80
C ASP A 42 8.29 5.98 -6.42
N VAL A 43 9.01 4.91 -6.10
CA VAL A 43 8.75 4.09 -4.90
C VAL A 43 9.95 4.15 -3.96
N HIS A 44 9.70 4.49 -2.70
CA HIS A 44 10.73 4.40 -1.66
C HIS A 44 11.02 2.95 -1.32
N GLN A 45 12.28 2.59 -1.25
CA GLN A 45 12.73 1.24 -0.92
C GLN A 45 13.14 1.17 0.54
N GLY A 46 12.74 0.08 1.21
CA GLY A 46 13.11 -0.19 2.59
C GLY A 46 14.42 -0.95 2.70
N GLY A 47 15.25 -0.56 3.67
CA GLY A 47 16.44 -1.31 4.07
C GLY A 47 16.21 -2.08 5.37
N ALA A 48 17.31 -2.58 5.95
CA ALA A 48 17.25 -3.37 7.19
C ALA A 48 16.61 -2.61 8.36
N ALA A 49 16.90 -1.30 8.48
CA ALA A 49 16.35 -0.47 9.55
C ALA A 49 14.83 -0.33 9.45
N GLU A 50 14.31 -0.17 8.25
CA GLU A 50 12.87 -0.03 8.00
C GLU A 50 12.15 -1.36 8.23
N VAL A 51 12.76 -2.49 7.85
CA VAL A 51 12.22 -3.83 8.13
C VAL A 51 12.13 -4.05 9.64
N GLU A 52 13.14 -3.68 10.39
CA GLU A 52 13.15 -3.80 11.85
C GLU A 52 12.03 -2.95 12.48
N LYS A 53 11.85 -1.72 12.02
CA LYS A 53 10.73 -0.86 12.46
C LYS A 53 9.37 -1.50 12.16
N ALA A 54 9.22 -2.11 11.00
CA ALA A 54 7.97 -2.78 10.60
C ALA A 54 7.67 -3.97 11.51
N ILE A 55 8.68 -4.78 11.82
CA ILE A 55 8.55 -5.93 12.72
C ILE A 55 8.15 -5.47 14.12
N ASN A 56 8.80 -4.43 14.63
CA ASN A 56 8.49 -3.87 15.97
C ASN A 56 7.08 -3.30 16.02
N ALA A 57 6.65 -2.56 14.99
CA ALA A 57 5.30 -2.01 14.91
C ALA A 57 4.24 -3.13 14.86
N ALA A 58 4.50 -4.18 14.11
CA ALA A 58 3.60 -5.34 14.03
C ALA A 58 3.51 -6.06 15.37
N GLY A 59 4.64 -6.22 16.08
CA GLY A 59 4.68 -6.84 17.40
C GLY A 59 3.90 -6.06 18.44
N GLU A 60 4.02 -4.73 18.44
CA GLU A 60 3.23 -3.86 19.33
C GLU A 60 1.74 -3.94 19.01
N ALA A 61 1.37 -3.91 17.75
CA ALA A 61 -0.03 -4.00 17.33
C ALA A 61 -0.67 -5.35 17.65
N TRP A 62 0.13 -6.41 17.64
CA TRP A 62 -0.35 -7.76 17.92
C TRP A 62 -1.00 -7.89 19.29
N GLU A 63 -0.50 -7.21 20.31
CA GLU A 63 -1.03 -7.28 21.67
C GLU A 63 -2.50 -6.90 21.74
N ASP A 64 -2.90 -5.85 21.07
CA ASP A 64 -4.31 -5.44 21.02
C ASP A 64 -5.11 -6.27 20.03
N TRP A 65 -4.52 -6.55 18.87
CA TRP A 65 -5.18 -7.29 17.79
C TRP A 65 -5.62 -8.68 18.20
N HIS A 66 -4.75 -9.46 18.85
CA HIS A 66 -5.10 -10.83 19.23
C HIS A 66 -6.17 -10.92 20.32
N ARG A 67 -6.38 -9.82 21.07
CA ARG A 67 -7.42 -9.72 22.10
C ARG A 67 -8.79 -9.37 21.55
N LEU A 68 -8.85 -8.86 20.31
CA LEU A 68 -10.13 -8.57 19.67
C LEU A 68 -10.91 -9.86 19.44
N PRO A 69 -12.24 -9.85 19.67
CA PRO A 69 -13.09 -10.97 19.26
C PRO A 69 -12.92 -11.27 17.78
N TRP A 70 -13.01 -12.54 17.39
CA TRP A 70 -12.79 -12.92 16.00
C TRP A 70 -13.79 -12.24 15.04
N GLU A 71 -15.00 -11.94 15.50
CA GLU A 71 -16.01 -11.22 14.71
C GLU A 71 -15.53 -9.82 14.33
N GLU A 72 -14.91 -9.13 15.29
CA GLU A 72 -14.36 -7.79 15.03
C GLU A 72 -13.18 -7.85 14.06
N ARG A 73 -12.30 -8.84 14.21
CA ARG A 73 -11.20 -9.04 13.26
C ARG A 73 -11.71 -9.36 11.87
N ALA A 74 -12.71 -10.23 11.77
CA ALA A 74 -13.35 -10.58 10.50
C ALA A 74 -14.03 -9.36 9.84
N SER A 75 -14.61 -8.45 10.64
CA SER A 75 -15.29 -7.27 10.11
C SER A 75 -14.36 -6.34 9.32
N VAL A 76 -13.09 -6.28 9.67
CA VAL A 76 -12.08 -5.50 8.93
C VAL A 76 -11.95 -6.02 7.50
N PHE A 77 -11.90 -7.32 7.33
CA PHE A 77 -11.77 -7.95 6.01
C PHE A 77 -13.06 -7.84 5.19
N LEU A 78 -14.22 -7.92 5.84
CA LEU A 78 -15.51 -7.69 5.18
C LEU A 78 -15.62 -6.25 4.69
N ARG A 79 -15.17 -5.29 5.48
CA ARG A 79 -15.13 -3.89 5.06
C ARG A 79 -14.18 -3.67 3.88
N ALA A 80 -13.02 -4.30 3.90
CA ALA A 80 -12.08 -4.25 2.78
C ALA A 80 -12.72 -4.80 1.50
N ALA A 81 -13.45 -5.91 1.59
CA ALA A 81 -14.16 -6.49 0.46
C ALA A 81 -15.21 -5.53 -0.11
N GLU A 82 -15.98 -4.85 0.73
CA GLU A 82 -16.94 -3.84 0.29
C GLU A 82 -16.27 -2.69 -0.46
N LEU A 83 -15.14 -2.20 0.06
CA LEU A 83 -14.39 -1.11 -0.58
C LEU A 83 -13.84 -1.52 -1.94
N LEU A 84 -13.30 -2.74 -2.05
CA LEU A 84 -12.75 -3.26 -3.31
C LEU A 84 -13.84 -3.54 -4.35
N ALA A 85 -15.01 -3.99 -3.92
CA ALA A 85 -16.14 -4.25 -4.82
C ALA A 85 -16.85 -2.97 -5.28
N GLY A 86 -16.73 -1.89 -4.56
CA GLY A 86 -17.42 -0.62 -4.79
C GLY A 86 -16.44 0.52 -5.12
N PRO A 87 -16.19 1.43 -4.15
CA PRO A 87 -15.48 2.69 -4.44
C PRO A 87 -14.07 2.52 -5.01
N TRP A 88 -13.37 1.44 -4.69
CA TRP A 88 -11.98 1.22 -5.09
C TRP A 88 -11.81 0.30 -6.30
N ARG A 89 -12.90 -0.25 -6.82
CA ARG A 89 -12.83 -1.22 -7.92
C ARG A 89 -12.10 -0.69 -9.15
N ASP A 90 -12.52 0.48 -9.63
CA ASP A 90 -11.94 1.06 -10.84
C ASP A 90 -10.47 1.43 -10.66
N THR A 91 -10.12 1.96 -9.49
CA THR A 91 -8.74 2.32 -9.16
C THR A 91 -7.84 1.09 -9.13
N MET A 92 -8.27 0.02 -8.48
CA MET A 92 -7.48 -1.22 -8.39
C MET A 92 -7.33 -1.89 -9.75
N ASN A 93 -8.39 -1.92 -10.54
CA ASN A 93 -8.35 -2.48 -11.90
C ASN A 93 -7.43 -1.65 -12.81
N ALA A 94 -7.49 -0.34 -12.72
CA ALA A 94 -6.62 0.54 -13.52
C ALA A 94 -5.15 0.41 -13.13
N ALA A 95 -4.86 0.21 -11.85
CA ALA A 95 -3.49 0.03 -11.36
C ALA A 95 -2.88 -1.30 -11.82
N THR A 96 -3.68 -2.33 -11.96
CA THR A 96 -3.24 -3.64 -12.42
C THR A 96 -2.90 -3.62 -13.91
#